data_5814f45d8e559aed3d5f61ee565b28f5
#
_entry.id   5814f45d8e559aed3d5f61ee565b28f5
#
_cell.length_a   1.000
_cell.length_b   1.000
_cell.length_c   1.000
_cell.angle_alpha   90.00
_cell.angle_beta   90.00
_cell.angle_gamma   90.00
#
_symmetry.space_group_name_H-M   'P 1'
#
loop_
_entity.id
_entity.type
_entity.pdbx_description
1 polymer ?
#
loop_
_entity_poly.entity_id
_entity_poly.type
_entity_poly.pdbx_seq_one_letter_code
_entity_poly.pdbx_strand_id
1 'polypeptide(L)'
;MVHDGENIMIILSSPSGVGKTTLTKKIQQKNQSFKISVSHTTRAPRSNEIDGVDYYFVSEDKFKELIKNNEFYEHAKIFENYYGTLKKAVDKTILNNDILFDIDWQGTKQLSKFKNLNLIKIYLITHNKNELKKRLIARNQNSIDEIDKRFNSFDEDTKHWKDYDYVIINKNLEVCFKQIEEIIKTHKKKSNLSFV
;
A
#
# COMPACT_ATOMS: atom_id res chain seq x y z
N MET A 1 5.18 17.63 14.60
CA MET A 1 6.65 17.45 14.54
C MET A 1 7.02 17.43 13.07
N VAL A 2 7.94 18.28 12.63
CA VAL A 2 8.50 18.23 11.28
C VAL A 2 9.48 17.07 11.31
N HIS A 3 9.28 16.08 10.46
CA HIS A 3 10.23 14.98 10.30
C HIS A 3 11.40 15.50 9.46
N ASP A 4 12.44 16.00 10.11
CA ASP A 4 13.76 16.29 9.50
C ASP A 4 14.52 14.98 9.24
N GLY A 5 13.81 13.94 8.80
CA GLY A 5 14.31 12.60 8.82
C GLY A 5 14.78 12.12 7.45
N GLU A 6 15.92 11.46 7.44
CA GLU A 6 16.47 10.67 6.33
C GLU A 6 15.52 9.55 5.87
N ASN A 7 14.51 9.22 6.70
CA ASN A 7 13.56 8.14 6.42
C ASN A 7 12.51 8.55 5.40
N ILE A 8 12.23 7.65 4.47
CA ILE A 8 11.27 7.84 3.38
C ILE A 8 10.00 6.99 3.58
N MET A 9 8.91 7.47 3.05
CA MET A 9 7.62 6.76 3.01
C MET A 9 7.27 6.43 1.58
N ILE A 10 7.09 5.16 1.27
CA ILE A 10 6.70 4.69 -0.06
C ILE A 10 5.27 4.19 -0.04
N ILE A 11 4.47 4.69 -0.94
CA ILE A 11 3.15 4.14 -1.23
C ILE A 11 3.26 3.25 -2.46
N LEU A 12 2.96 1.98 -2.29
CA LEU A 12 2.68 1.07 -3.39
C LEU A 12 1.17 0.93 -3.53
N SER A 13 0.64 1.29 -4.68
CA SER A 13 -0.76 1.12 -5.01
C SER A 13 -0.95 0.42 -6.34
N SER A 14 -2.06 -0.24 -6.52
CA SER A 14 -2.39 -0.96 -7.74
C SER A 14 -3.85 -1.39 -7.75
N PRO A 15 -4.42 -1.71 -8.91
CA PRO A 15 -5.61 -2.54 -8.98
C PRO A 15 -5.38 -3.89 -8.29
N SER A 16 -6.47 -4.54 -7.89
CA SER A 16 -6.41 -5.84 -7.23
C SER A 16 -5.76 -6.90 -8.14
N GLY A 17 -4.87 -7.74 -7.57
CA GLY A 17 -4.25 -8.86 -8.31
C GLY A 17 -2.99 -8.53 -9.12
N VAL A 18 -2.55 -7.28 -9.17
CA VAL A 18 -1.35 -6.87 -9.93
C VAL A 18 -0.04 -7.33 -9.29
N GLY A 19 -0.03 -7.77 -8.03
CA GLY A 19 1.18 -8.27 -7.36
C GLY A 19 1.75 -7.34 -6.29
N LYS A 20 1.00 -6.32 -5.87
CA LYS A 20 1.38 -5.33 -4.86
C LYS A 20 1.96 -5.98 -3.60
N THR A 21 1.19 -6.80 -2.89
CA THR A 21 1.61 -7.44 -1.63
C THR A 21 2.86 -8.31 -1.78
N THR A 22 3.04 -8.99 -2.92
CA THR A 22 4.26 -9.77 -3.18
C THR A 22 5.49 -8.87 -3.27
N LEU A 23 5.38 -7.74 -3.99
CA LEU A 23 6.46 -6.76 -4.11
C LEU A 23 6.73 -6.06 -2.76
N THR A 24 5.70 -5.72 -2.00
CA THR A 24 5.81 -5.11 -0.67
C THR A 24 6.62 -6.00 0.27
N LYS A 25 6.26 -7.28 0.37
CA LYS A 25 7.00 -8.27 1.18
C LYS A 25 8.45 -8.44 0.69
N LYS A 26 8.67 -8.47 -0.62
CA LYS A 26 10.01 -8.60 -1.20
C LYS A 26 10.90 -7.38 -0.91
N ILE A 27 10.35 -6.17 -1.00
CA ILE A 27 11.08 -4.94 -0.67
C ILE A 27 11.51 -4.97 0.80
N GLN A 28 10.60 -5.31 1.71
CA GLN A 28 10.92 -5.42 3.14
C GLN A 28 11.99 -6.47 3.43
N GLN A 29 11.92 -7.64 2.77
CA GLN A 29 12.92 -8.72 2.95
C GLN A 29 14.32 -8.31 2.50
N LYS A 30 14.42 -7.52 1.43
CA LYS A 30 15.69 -7.07 0.85
C LYS A 30 16.25 -5.80 1.51
N ASN A 31 15.37 -4.97 2.07
CA ASN A 31 15.74 -3.69 2.70
C ASN A 31 15.19 -3.66 4.13
N GLN A 32 16.00 -4.06 5.09
CA GLN A 32 15.58 -4.20 6.50
C GLN A 32 15.17 -2.88 7.16
N SER A 33 15.57 -1.73 6.59
CA SER A 33 15.10 -0.42 7.04
C SER A 33 13.60 -0.20 6.81
N PHE A 34 13.00 -0.89 5.83
CA PHE A 34 11.57 -0.76 5.56
C PHE A 34 10.72 -1.58 6.51
N LYS A 35 9.69 -0.94 7.06
CA LYS A 35 8.59 -1.60 7.77
C LYS A 35 7.31 -1.41 6.98
N ILE A 36 6.57 -2.50 6.79
CA ILE A 36 5.24 -2.43 6.19
C ILE A 36 4.29 -1.82 7.22
N SER A 37 3.54 -0.81 6.82
CA SER A 37 2.46 -0.27 7.64
C SER A 37 1.31 -1.27 7.68
N VAL A 38 1.08 -1.86 8.85
CA VAL A 38 0.01 -2.84 9.07
C VAL A 38 -1.31 -2.10 9.23
N SER A 39 -2.22 -2.27 8.27
CA SER A 39 -3.52 -1.62 8.28
C SER A 39 -4.52 -2.34 9.19
N HIS A 40 -5.47 -1.60 9.74
CA HIS A 40 -6.67 -2.15 10.36
C HIS A 40 -7.69 -2.53 9.30
N THR A 41 -8.43 -3.61 9.52
CA THR A 41 -9.51 -4.02 8.62
C THR A 41 -10.67 -4.67 9.37
N THR A 42 -11.87 -4.48 8.82
CA THR A 42 -13.09 -5.18 9.30
C THR A 42 -13.34 -6.50 8.57
N ARG A 43 -12.51 -6.82 7.57
CA ARG A 43 -12.57 -8.10 6.87
C ARG A 43 -12.13 -9.23 7.80
N ALA A 44 -12.84 -10.35 7.76
CA ALA A 44 -12.39 -11.56 8.45
C ALA A 44 -10.99 -12.01 7.95
N PRO A 45 -10.13 -12.54 8.85
CA PRO A 45 -8.83 -13.06 8.45
C PRO A 45 -8.97 -14.25 7.49
N ARG A 46 -8.06 -14.38 6.55
CA ARG A 46 -7.90 -15.57 5.72
C ARG A 46 -7.09 -16.61 6.48
N SER A 47 -7.13 -17.86 6.02
CA SER A 47 -6.47 -19.00 6.70
C SER A 47 -4.98 -18.82 6.98
N ASN A 48 -4.29 -18.00 6.16
CA ASN A 48 -2.85 -17.80 6.26
C ASN A 48 -2.46 -16.41 6.77
N GLU A 49 -3.44 -15.60 7.23
CA GLU A 49 -3.20 -14.26 7.73
C GLU A 49 -3.10 -14.26 9.25
N ILE A 50 -2.17 -13.49 9.77
CA ILE A 50 -1.87 -13.37 11.20
C ILE A 50 -2.22 -11.96 11.66
N ASP A 51 -3.01 -11.88 12.75
CA ASP A 51 -3.36 -10.62 13.38
C ASP A 51 -2.11 -9.87 13.87
N GLY A 52 -2.09 -8.56 13.64
CA GLY A 52 -0.95 -7.71 13.95
C GLY A 52 0.26 -7.84 13.02
N VAL A 53 0.22 -8.76 12.05
CA VAL A 53 1.29 -8.98 11.06
C VAL A 53 0.82 -8.62 9.65
N ASP A 54 -0.26 -9.24 9.18
CA ASP A 54 -0.82 -8.95 7.87
C ASP A 54 -1.84 -7.80 7.96
N TYR A 55 -2.69 -7.81 8.98
CA TYR A 55 -3.65 -6.77 9.34
C TYR A 55 -3.90 -6.78 10.85
N TYR A 56 -4.45 -5.69 11.39
CA TYR A 56 -5.18 -5.68 12.65
C TYR A 56 -6.66 -5.92 12.34
N PHE A 57 -7.16 -7.10 12.68
CA PHE A 57 -8.56 -7.48 12.43
C PHE A 57 -9.43 -6.94 13.55
N VAL A 58 -10.34 -6.03 13.24
CA VAL A 58 -11.21 -5.36 14.24
C VAL A 58 -12.67 -5.43 13.82
N SER A 59 -13.58 -5.26 14.80
CA SER A 59 -14.99 -5.12 14.50
C SER A 59 -15.30 -3.81 13.77
N GLU A 60 -16.42 -3.77 13.06
CA GLU A 60 -16.86 -2.56 12.37
C GLU A 60 -17.10 -1.40 13.36
N ASP A 61 -17.64 -1.70 14.53
CA ASP A 61 -17.88 -0.70 15.59
C ASP A 61 -16.56 -0.10 16.07
N LYS A 62 -15.55 -0.94 16.32
CA LYS A 62 -14.20 -0.46 16.68
C LYS A 62 -13.58 0.38 15.59
N PHE A 63 -13.74 -0.01 14.33
CA PHE A 63 -13.21 0.77 13.20
C PHE A 63 -13.89 2.15 13.10
N LYS A 64 -15.22 2.20 13.26
CA LYS A 64 -15.98 3.46 13.27
C LYS A 64 -15.61 4.36 14.45
N GLU A 65 -15.34 3.79 15.62
CA GLU A 65 -14.81 4.53 16.77
C GLU A 65 -13.49 5.21 16.43
N LEU A 66 -12.55 4.49 15.81
CA LEU A 66 -11.26 5.03 15.39
C LEU A 66 -11.40 6.15 14.33
N ILE A 67 -12.36 6.03 13.40
CA ILE A 67 -12.70 7.12 12.46
C ILE A 67 -13.19 8.34 13.24
N LYS A 68 -14.16 8.17 14.14
CA LYS A 68 -14.75 9.25 14.94
C LYS A 68 -13.70 10.01 15.74
N ASN A 69 -12.69 9.29 16.25
CA ASN A 69 -11.58 9.86 17.03
C ASN A 69 -10.46 10.43 16.13
N ASN A 70 -10.62 10.41 14.80
CA ASN A 70 -9.61 10.90 13.84
C ASN A 70 -8.24 10.23 13.98
N GLU A 71 -8.22 8.93 14.31
CA GLU A 71 -7.00 8.15 14.56
C GLU A 71 -6.27 7.73 13.28
N PHE A 72 -6.95 7.73 12.12
CA PHE A 72 -6.37 7.29 10.86
C PHE A 72 -5.68 8.42 10.07
N TYR A 73 -4.55 8.11 9.43
CA TYR A 73 -4.00 8.90 8.34
C TYR A 73 -4.84 8.77 7.08
N GLU A 74 -5.28 7.55 6.80
CA GLU A 74 -6.16 7.22 5.69
C GLU A 74 -7.09 6.07 6.08
N HIS A 75 -8.28 6.05 5.52
CA HIS A 75 -9.19 4.92 5.59
C HIS A 75 -10.06 4.89 4.34
N ALA A 76 -10.45 3.69 3.92
CA ALA A 76 -11.32 3.48 2.77
C ALA A 76 -12.28 2.31 3.02
N LYS A 77 -13.45 2.37 2.41
CA LYS A 77 -14.32 1.21 2.28
C LYS A 77 -14.08 0.59 0.90
N ILE A 78 -13.50 -0.61 0.91
CA ILE A 78 -13.19 -1.36 -0.30
C ILE A 78 -14.14 -2.56 -0.34
N PHE A 79 -15.07 -2.54 -1.30
CA PHE A 79 -16.23 -3.44 -1.31
C PHE A 79 -17.02 -3.31 0.02
N GLU A 80 -17.16 -4.40 0.76
CA GLU A 80 -17.95 -4.41 2.00
C GLU A 80 -17.11 -4.15 3.26
N ASN A 81 -15.78 -4.01 3.14
CA ASN A 81 -14.88 -3.93 4.29
C ASN A 81 -14.16 -2.60 4.38
N TYR A 82 -13.90 -2.16 5.60
CA TYR A 82 -13.06 -1.01 5.88
C TYR A 82 -11.59 -1.42 5.99
N TYR A 83 -10.72 -0.50 5.55
CA TYR A 83 -9.27 -0.58 5.70
C TYR A 83 -8.76 0.79 6.12
N GLY A 84 -7.70 0.84 6.96
CA GLY A 84 -7.15 2.12 7.37
C GLY A 84 -5.84 2.00 8.14
N THR A 85 -5.03 3.05 8.07
CA THR A 85 -3.71 3.13 8.66
C THR A 85 -3.69 4.12 9.82
N LEU A 86 -3.38 3.65 11.03
CA LEU A 86 -3.34 4.50 12.22
C LEU A 86 -2.15 5.48 12.20
N LYS A 87 -2.42 6.75 12.54
CA LYS A 87 -1.41 7.81 12.70
C LYS A 87 -0.33 7.39 13.68
N LYS A 88 -0.71 6.97 14.88
CA LYS A 88 0.21 6.59 15.96
C LYS A 88 1.23 5.51 15.54
N ALA A 89 0.80 4.53 14.74
CA ALA A 89 1.67 3.46 14.28
C ALA A 89 2.72 3.99 13.27
N VAL A 90 2.28 4.82 12.33
CA VAL A 90 3.14 5.47 11.33
C VAL A 90 4.14 6.39 12.01
N ASP A 91 3.67 7.31 12.88
CA ASP A 91 4.50 8.31 13.56
C ASP A 91 5.59 7.66 14.42
N LYS A 92 5.27 6.55 15.08
CA LYS A 92 6.25 5.77 15.84
C LYS A 92 7.26 5.08 14.93
N THR A 93 6.82 4.53 13.81
CA THR A 93 7.68 3.73 12.93
C THR A 93 8.67 4.59 12.17
N ILE A 94 8.24 5.76 11.67
CA ILE A 94 9.08 6.64 10.84
C ILE A 94 10.28 7.23 11.59
N LEU A 95 10.25 7.24 12.90
CA LEU A 95 11.38 7.75 13.71
C LEU A 95 12.68 6.97 13.47
N ASN A 96 12.57 5.66 13.16
CA ASN A 96 13.73 4.79 13.02
C ASN A 96 13.75 3.93 11.77
N ASN A 97 12.70 3.98 10.95
CA ASN A 97 12.55 3.11 9.79
C ASN A 97 11.88 3.84 8.63
N ASP A 98 12.21 3.41 7.43
CA ASP A 98 11.40 3.72 6.24
C ASP A 98 10.05 3.01 6.33
N ILE A 99 9.02 3.58 5.73
CA ILE A 99 7.68 2.99 5.74
C ILE A 99 7.24 2.63 4.32
N LEU A 100 6.64 1.46 4.21
CA LEU A 100 6.03 0.97 2.99
C LEU A 100 4.53 0.77 3.20
N PHE A 101 3.71 1.56 2.51
CA PHE A 101 2.26 1.45 2.53
C PHE A 101 1.78 0.55 1.39
N ASP A 102 0.99 -0.47 1.73
CA ASP A 102 0.25 -1.34 0.80
C ASP A 102 -1.22 -0.91 0.78
N ILE A 103 -1.52 0.23 0.15
CA ILE A 103 -2.84 0.86 0.14
C ILE A 103 -3.37 1.08 -1.28
N ASP A 104 -4.65 1.41 -1.39
CA ASP A 104 -5.29 1.75 -2.66
C ASP A 104 -5.18 3.24 -3.01
N TRP A 105 -5.80 3.65 -4.11
CA TRP A 105 -5.80 5.03 -4.56
C TRP A 105 -6.55 5.98 -3.61
N GLN A 106 -7.59 5.50 -2.89
CA GLN A 106 -8.35 6.30 -1.95
C GLN A 106 -7.49 6.68 -0.73
N GLY A 107 -6.76 5.69 -0.19
CA GLY A 107 -5.79 5.92 0.88
C GLY A 107 -4.64 6.82 0.43
N THR A 108 -4.11 6.60 -0.77
CA THR A 108 -3.07 7.45 -1.36
C THR A 108 -3.50 8.91 -1.45
N LYS A 109 -4.72 9.17 -1.91
CA LYS A 109 -5.27 10.52 -2.00
C LYS A 109 -5.41 11.20 -0.64
N GLN A 110 -5.75 10.45 0.41
CA GLN A 110 -5.85 10.98 1.77
C GLN A 110 -4.47 11.27 2.36
N LEU A 111 -3.52 10.33 2.28
CA LEU A 111 -2.14 10.52 2.72
C LEU A 111 -1.46 11.71 2.03
N SER A 112 -1.71 11.92 0.75
CA SER A 112 -1.14 13.03 -0.04
C SER A 112 -1.57 14.43 0.43
N LYS A 113 -2.58 14.54 1.31
CA LYS A 113 -2.97 15.81 1.93
C LYS A 113 -2.01 16.26 3.03
N PHE A 114 -1.26 15.34 3.61
CA PHE A 114 -0.29 15.62 4.66
C PHE A 114 1.06 16.04 4.05
N LYS A 115 1.24 17.35 3.85
CA LYS A 115 2.40 17.92 3.14
C LYS A 115 3.73 17.77 3.89
N ASN A 116 3.68 17.46 5.17
CA ASN A 116 4.84 17.19 6.02
C ASN A 116 5.36 15.73 5.89
N LEU A 117 4.68 14.87 5.14
CA LEU A 117 5.13 13.50 4.89
C LEU A 117 5.96 13.45 3.60
N ASN A 118 7.15 12.88 3.68
CA ASN A 118 8.02 12.64 2.52
C ASN A 118 7.55 11.39 1.77
N LEU A 119 6.50 11.53 0.97
CA LEU A 119 5.83 10.43 0.26
C LEU A 119 6.38 10.24 -1.14
N ILE A 120 6.72 9.01 -1.48
CA ILE A 120 7.02 8.56 -2.84
C ILE A 120 5.88 7.63 -3.27
N LYS A 121 5.13 8.02 -4.28
CA LYS A 121 3.94 7.30 -4.73
C LYS A 121 4.23 6.50 -5.98
N ILE A 122 4.11 5.18 -5.89
CA ILE A 122 4.38 4.24 -6.99
C ILE A 122 3.09 3.50 -7.32
N TYR A 123 2.67 3.56 -8.56
CA TYR A 123 1.51 2.84 -9.07
C TYR A 123 1.94 1.63 -9.90
N LEU A 124 1.45 0.46 -9.53
CA LEU A 124 1.68 -0.77 -10.30
C LEU A 124 0.48 -1.04 -11.19
N ILE A 125 0.73 -1.30 -12.46
CA ILE A 125 -0.29 -1.65 -13.43
C ILE A 125 0.10 -2.93 -14.17
N THR A 126 -0.88 -3.69 -14.65
CA THR A 126 -0.65 -4.76 -15.63
C THR A 126 -1.18 -4.35 -16.99
N HIS A 127 -0.50 -4.73 -18.05
CA HIS A 127 -0.97 -4.52 -19.41
C HIS A 127 -1.92 -5.64 -19.89
N ASN A 128 -2.03 -6.73 -19.14
CA ASN A 128 -2.83 -7.89 -19.50
C ASN A 128 -3.96 -8.15 -18.49
N LYS A 129 -5.14 -7.64 -18.81
CA LYS A 129 -6.34 -7.80 -17.99
C LYS A 129 -6.79 -9.29 -17.88
N ASN A 130 -6.53 -10.11 -18.89
CA ASN A 130 -6.88 -11.54 -18.85
C ASN A 130 -5.96 -12.31 -17.87
N GLU A 131 -4.69 -11.94 -17.81
CA GLU A 131 -3.77 -12.51 -16.81
C GLU A 131 -4.16 -12.14 -15.39
N LEU A 132 -4.67 -10.92 -15.19
CA LEU A 132 -5.22 -10.49 -13.91
C LEU A 132 -6.35 -11.43 -13.45
N LYS A 133 -7.32 -11.74 -14.33
CA LYS A 133 -8.43 -12.64 -13.98
C LYS A 133 -7.92 -14.02 -13.56
N LYS A 134 -6.94 -14.57 -14.28
CA LYS A 134 -6.30 -15.86 -13.93
C LYS A 134 -5.64 -15.79 -12.53
N ARG A 135 -4.94 -14.71 -12.21
CA ARG A 135 -4.30 -14.51 -10.89
C ARG A 135 -5.32 -14.37 -9.76
N LEU A 136 -6.45 -13.70 -10.01
CA LEU A 136 -7.54 -13.57 -9.02
C LEU A 136 -8.18 -14.94 -8.72
N ILE A 137 -8.42 -15.76 -9.76
CA ILE A 137 -8.94 -17.13 -9.64
C ILE A 137 -7.93 -18.02 -8.90
N ALA A 138 -6.66 -17.99 -9.28
CA ALA A 138 -5.61 -18.85 -8.71
C ALA A 138 -5.37 -18.61 -7.20
N ARG A 139 -5.75 -17.45 -6.66
CA ARG A 139 -5.69 -17.19 -5.21
C ARG A 139 -6.64 -18.07 -4.40
N ASN A 140 -7.63 -18.70 -5.02
CA ASN A 140 -8.59 -19.68 -4.46
C ASN A 140 -9.21 -19.28 -3.09
N GLN A 141 -9.28 -17.98 -2.81
CA GLN A 141 -9.69 -17.42 -1.51
C GLN A 141 -10.89 -16.49 -1.63
N ASN A 142 -11.44 -16.34 -2.84
CA ASN A 142 -12.54 -15.44 -3.13
C ASN A 142 -13.67 -16.21 -3.82
N SER A 143 -14.92 -15.83 -3.52
CA SER A 143 -16.06 -16.29 -4.30
C SER A 143 -15.98 -15.76 -5.75
N ILE A 144 -16.72 -16.38 -6.67
CA ILE A 144 -16.80 -15.94 -8.07
C ILE A 144 -17.25 -14.47 -8.12
N ASP A 145 -18.24 -14.11 -7.30
CA ASP A 145 -18.75 -12.72 -7.22
C ASP A 145 -17.69 -11.71 -6.77
N GLU A 146 -16.82 -12.08 -5.84
CA GLU A 146 -15.70 -11.21 -5.43
C GLU A 146 -14.65 -11.06 -6.54
N ILE A 147 -14.39 -12.13 -7.29
CA ILE A 147 -13.47 -12.10 -8.44
C ILE A 147 -14.00 -11.14 -9.50
N ASP A 148 -15.28 -11.25 -9.84
CA ASP A 148 -15.90 -10.39 -10.85
C ASP A 148 -16.01 -8.94 -10.39
N LYS A 149 -16.34 -8.67 -9.13
CA LYS A 149 -16.29 -7.30 -8.55
C LYS A 149 -14.89 -6.69 -8.69
N ARG A 150 -13.83 -7.44 -8.34
CA ARG A 150 -12.43 -6.98 -8.44
C ARG A 150 -11.96 -6.82 -9.88
N PHE A 151 -12.42 -7.66 -10.77
CA PHE A 151 -12.11 -7.55 -12.19
C PHE A 151 -12.79 -6.34 -12.82
N ASN A 152 -14.05 -6.07 -12.45
CA ASN A 152 -14.81 -4.93 -12.96
C ASN A 152 -14.29 -3.58 -12.42
N SER A 153 -13.75 -3.53 -11.18
CA SER A 153 -13.16 -2.31 -10.64
C SER A 153 -11.82 -1.94 -11.29
N PHE A 154 -11.19 -2.86 -12.04
CA PHE A 154 -9.85 -2.64 -12.62
C PHE A 154 -9.76 -1.38 -13.48
N ASP A 155 -10.74 -1.14 -14.35
CA ASP A 155 -10.70 0.00 -15.27
C ASP A 155 -10.84 1.34 -14.52
N GLU A 156 -11.65 1.36 -13.45
CA GLU A 156 -11.80 2.53 -12.59
C GLU A 156 -10.54 2.77 -11.78
N ASP A 157 -10.05 1.72 -11.09
CA ASP A 157 -8.82 1.81 -10.30
C ASP A 157 -7.65 2.32 -11.16
N THR A 158 -7.56 1.85 -12.40
CA THR A 158 -6.47 2.21 -13.31
C THR A 158 -6.47 3.70 -13.68
N LYS A 159 -7.59 4.40 -13.68
CA LYS A 159 -7.64 5.84 -14.03
C LYS A 159 -6.82 6.72 -13.08
N HIS A 160 -6.55 6.26 -11.87
CA HIS A 160 -5.85 7.02 -10.83
C HIS A 160 -4.32 7.03 -10.97
N TRP A 161 -3.73 6.34 -11.95
CA TRP A 161 -2.28 6.29 -12.15
C TRP A 161 -1.63 7.69 -12.28
N LYS A 162 -2.36 8.68 -12.76
CA LYS A 162 -1.89 10.08 -12.94
C LYS A 162 -1.56 10.81 -11.64
N ASP A 163 -2.07 10.31 -10.50
CA ASP A 163 -1.87 10.90 -9.18
C ASP A 163 -0.58 10.42 -8.50
N TYR A 164 0.22 9.59 -9.23
CA TYR A 164 1.43 8.96 -8.71
C TYR A 164 2.70 9.52 -9.35
N ASP A 165 3.81 9.48 -8.59
CA ASP A 165 5.10 9.99 -9.04
C ASP A 165 5.76 9.03 -10.05
N TYR A 166 5.48 7.72 -9.91
CA TYR A 166 5.98 6.66 -10.77
C TYR A 166 4.90 5.66 -11.13
N VAL A 167 4.93 5.18 -12.37
CA VAL A 167 4.06 4.10 -12.86
C VAL A 167 4.92 2.97 -13.37
N ILE A 168 4.74 1.77 -12.82
CA ILE A 168 5.50 0.57 -13.18
C ILE A 168 4.57 -0.47 -13.77
N ILE A 169 4.89 -0.95 -14.97
CA ILE A 169 4.12 -2.02 -15.64
C ILE A 169 4.65 -3.37 -15.18
N ASN A 170 3.85 -4.10 -14.41
CA ASN A 170 4.21 -5.41 -13.92
C ASN A 170 4.04 -6.51 -15.00
N LYS A 171 5.09 -6.70 -15.79
CA LYS A 171 5.26 -7.86 -16.68
C LYS A 171 6.02 -8.99 -15.98
N ASN A 172 6.96 -8.62 -15.11
CA ASN A 172 7.80 -9.56 -14.36
C ASN A 172 8.14 -8.95 -13.00
N LEU A 173 7.93 -9.72 -11.92
CA LEU A 173 8.14 -9.27 -10.54
C LEU A 173 9.58 -8.85 -10.24
N GLU A 174 10.58 -9.55 -10.80
CA GLU A 174 12.00 -9.20 -10.60
C GLU A 174 12.36 -7.88 -11.25
N VAL A 175 11.84 -7.63 -12.45
CA VAL A 175 12.07 -6.36 -13.17
C VAL A 175 11.41 -5.22 -12.41
N CYS A 176 10.16 -5.40 -11.96
CA CYS A 176 9.47 -4.39 -11.14
C CYS A 176 10.21 -4.11 -9.83
N PHE A 177 10.68 -5.16 -9.16
CA PHE A 177 11.43 -5.01 -7.94
C PHE A 177 12.70 -4.17 -8.15
N LYS A 178 13.49 -4.46 -9.20
CA LYS A 178 14.69 -3.66 -9.55
C LYS A 178 14.35 -2.20 -9.84
N GLN A 179 13.26 -1.94 -10.57
CA GLN A 179 12.82 -0.56 -10.83
C GLN A 179 12.46 0.18 -9.53
N ILE A 180 11.77 -0.48 -8.61
CA ILE A 180 11.46 0.09 -7.29
C ILE A 180 12.74 0.35 -6.49
N GLU A 181 13.70 -0.58 -6.49
CA GLU A 181 15.00 -0.39 -5.83
C GLU A 181 15.75 0.84 -6.35
N GLU A 182 15.75 1.07 -7.66
CA GLU A 182 16.38 2.26 -8.24
C GLU A 182 15.67 3.57 -7.85
N ILE A 183 14.34 3.55 -7.77
CA ILE A 183 13.56 4.69 -7.24
C ILE A 183 13.97 4.97 -5.78
N ILE A 184 14.01 3.94 -4.92
CA ILE A 184 14.42 4.04 -3.53
C ILE A 184 15.83 4.65 -3.40
N LYS A 185 16.80 4.11 -4.13
CA LYS A 185 18.19 4.59 -4.12
C LYS A 185 18.29 6.06 -4.55
N THR A 186 17.52 6.45 -5.56
CA THR A 186 17.52 7.83 -6.07
C THR A 186 17.00 8.82 -5.02
N HIS A 187 15.93 8.46 -4.32
CA HIS A 187 15.36 9.32 -3.29
C HIS A 187 16.22 9.39 -2.03
N LYS A 188 16.82 8.28 -1.58
CA LYS A 188 17.76 8.28 -0.45
C LYS A 188 19.03 9.08 -0.72
N LYS A 189 19.56 9.07 -1.96
CA LYS A 189 20.71 9.91 -2.35
C LYS A 189 20.38 11.40 -2.31
N LYS A 190 19.17 11.80 -2.73
CA LYS A 190 18.74 13.21 -2.69
C LYS A 190 18.61 13.72 -1.26
N SER A 191 18.08 12.90 -0.36
CA SER A 191 17.98 13.27 1.06
C SER A 191 19.36 13.54 1.67
N ASN A 192 20.39 12.77 1.32
CA ASN A 192 21.76 12.95 1.79
C ASN A 192 22.49 14.17 1.18
N LEU A 193 22.05 14.67 0.02
CA LEU A 193 22.65 15.82 -0.64
C LEU A 193 22.09 17.18 -0.20
N SER A 194 20.95 17.19 0.48
CA SER A 194 20.33 18.43 0.99
C SER A 194 20.92 18.94 2.30
N PHE A 195 21.99 18.31 2.80
CA PHE A 195 22.71 18.69 4.04
C PHE A 195 24.16 19.18 3.80
N VAL A 196 24.47 19.62 2.59
CA VAL A 196 25.78 20.22 2.26
C VAL A 196 25.63 21.69 1.92
#